data_8150cab825c56844df85145f2047e7f8
#
_entry.id   8150cab825c56844df85145f2047e7f8
#
_cell.length_a   1.000
_cell.length_b   1.000
_cell.length_c   1.000
_cell.angle_alpha   90.00
_cell.angle_beta   90.00
_cell.angle_gamma   90.00
#
_symmetry.space_group_name_H-M   'P 1'
#
loop_
_entity.id
_entity.type
_entity.pdbx_description
1 polymer ?
#
loop_
_entity_poly.entity_id
_entity_poly.type
_entity_poly.pdbx_seq_one_letter_code
_entity_poly.pdbx_strand_id
1 'polypeptide(L)'
;MWLFWTCVAKRLDRASFVPARGFVLMPKKALKLKKLLIALSLIVIGKTQLIAENLIESGRWIYIADNVMGGISVGSSEYVKVASGKAIRLYGEVSTKNNGGFIQVRMPYSIDQLEKYKGIKIKMKGNGDEYFLHLRNRSSRLPWQYYHASFKSEPTWKEVNIPFEQFKRSSNFMKSVFDPSSIKTIGIVAYGKDHTADVMVSELEFY
;
A
#
# COMPACT_ATOMS: atom_id res chain seq x y z
N MET A 1 32.48 44.75 32.29
CA MET A 1 32.94 44.41 33.64
C MET A 1 33.54 43.03 33.50
N TRP A 2 34.84 42.98 33.22
CA TRP A 2 35.95 42.51 34.08
C TRP A 2 35.83 40.95 34.29
N LEU A 3 36.85 40.06 34.13
CA LEU A 3 38.33 40.07 34.02
C LEU A 3 38.75 38.70 33.48
N PHE A 4 39.65 38.58 32.50
CA PHE A 4 41.05 38.15 32.62
C PHE A 4 41.32 36.97 33.59
N TRP A 5 41.90 35.89 33.05
CA TRP A 5 43.21 35.43 33.54
C TRP A 5 43.92 34.56 32.49
N THR A 6 45.12 35.04 32.19
CA THR A 6 46.21 34.44 31.43
C THR A 6 47.12 33.58 32.32
N CYS A 7 47.95 32.81 31.64
CA CYS A 7 49.27 32.27 32.11
C CYS A 7 49.21 30.73 32.36
N VAL A 8 50.17 29.91 31.97
CA VAL A 8 51.60 30.00 31.66
C VAL A 8 52.01 28.73 30.92
N ALA A 9 52.93 28.90 29.99
CA ALA A 9 53.62 27.82 29.27
C ALA A 9 54.56 27.05 30.21
N LYS A 10 54.67 25.72 30.01
CA LYS A 10 55.88 24.99 30.34
C LYS A 10 56.20 23.94 29.27
N ARG A 11 57.26 24.19 28.59
CA ARG A 11 57.99 23.33 27.69
C ARG A 11 58.59 22.17 28.46
N LEU A 12 58.46 20.95 27.99
CA LEU A 12 59.37 19.85 28.24
C LEU A 12 59.37 18.89 27.03
N ASP A 13 60.50 18.96 26.32
CA ASP A 13 60.92 17.98 25.30
C ASP A 13 61.03 16.59 25.91
N ARG A 14 60.40 15.61 25.25
CA ARG A 14 60.91 14.25 25.20
C ARG A 14 60.51 13.61 23.86
N ALA A 15 61.47 13.55 22.99
CA ALA A 15 61.44 12.70 21.83
C ALA A 15 61.29 11.22 22.29
N SER A 16 60.14 10.61 22.07
CA SER A 16 59.97 9.17 22.16
C SER A 16 59.86 8.62 20.74
N PHE A 17 60.89 7.93 20.40
CA PHE A 17 61.11 7.11 19.20
C PHE A 17 59.94 6.10 19.07
N VAL A 18 59.10 6.28 18.06
CA VAL A 18 58.05 5.30 17.69
C VAL A 18 58.67 4.35 16.68
N PRO A 19 58.80 3.03 16.98
CA PRO A 19 59.32 2.06 16.01
C PRO A 19 58.31 1.96 14.86
N ALA A 20 58.82 2.04 13.65
CA ALA A 20 58.09 1.79 12.41
C ALA A 20 57.42 0.40 12.48
N ARG A 21 56.10 0.35 12.54
CA ARG A 21 55.36 -0.90 12.39
C ARG A 21 55.64 -1.47 11.00
N GLY A 22 56.33 -2.59 10.98
CA GLY A 22 56.61 -3.34 9.77
C GLY A 22 55.32 -3.63 9.04
N PHE A 23 55.26 -3.26 7.77
CA PHE A 23 54.17 -3.56 6.86
C PHE A 23 54.17 -5.09 6.63
N VAL A 24 53.31 -5.81 7.34
CA VAL A 24 53.15 -7.24 7.16
C VAL A 24 52.38 -7.46 5.85
N LEU A 25 53.08 -7.82 4.80
CA LEU A 25 52.51 -8.26 3.54
C LEU A 25 51.68 -9.51 3.76
N MET A 26 50.36 -9.39 3.71
CA MET A 26 49.46 -10.53 3.79
C MET A 26 49.72 -11.51 2.62
N PRO A 27 49.81 -12.80 2.90
CA PRO A 27 50.04 -13.79 1.85
C PRO A 27 48.91 -13.77 0.82
N LYS A 28 49.26 -13.85 -0.48
CA LYS A 28 48.34 -13.76 -1.63
C LYS A 28 47.09 -14.68 -1.51
N LYS A 29 47.21 -15.82 -0.81
CA LYS A 29 46.12 -16.75 -0.52
C LYS A 29 45.05 -16.15 0.43
N ALA A 30 45.44 -15.38 1.44
CA ALA A 30 44.53 -14.72 2.38
C ALA A 30 43.73 -13.58 1.72
N LEU A 31 44.37 -12.90 0.74
CA LEU A 31 43.71 -11.83 -0.02
C LEU A 31 42.64 -12.41 -0.99
N LYS A 32 42.86 -13.58 -1.58
CA LYS A 32 41.88 -14.27 -2.43
C LYS A 32 40.68 -14.76 -1.60
N LEU A 33 40.91 -15.27 -0.39
CA LEU A 33 39.84 -15.74 0.50
C LEU A 33 38.98 -14.58 1.00
N LYS A 34 39.55 -13.42 1.36
CA LYS A 34 38.83 -12.21 1.71
C LYS A 34 37.96 -11.69 0.55
N LYS A 35 38.47 -11.67 -0.67
CA LYS A 35 37.72 -11.29 -1.88
C LYS A 35 36.54 -12.25 -2.13
N LEU A 36 36.74 -13.56 -1.93
CA LEU A 36 35.70 -14.56 -2.09
C LEU A 36 34.59 -14.41 -1.04
N LEU A 37 34.94 -14.14 0.23
CA LEU A 37 33.97 -13.89 1.31
C LEU A 37 33.17 -12.61 1.12
N ILE A 38 33.83 -11.56 0.59
CA ILE A 38 33.13 -10.28 0.27
C ILE A 38 32.18 -10.49 -0.91
N ALA A 39 32.58 -11.25 -1.93
CA ALA A 39 31.72 -11.57 -3.06
C ALA A 39 30.51 -12.44 -2.65
N LEU A 40 30.70 -13.38 -1.74
CA LEU A 40 29.62 -14.23 -1.21
C LEU A 40 28.64 -13.43 -0.33
N SER A 41 29.13 -12.46 0.46
CA SER A 41 28.27 -11.59 1.26
C SER A 41 27.43 -10.62 0.40
N LEU A 42 27.94 -10.18 -0.75
CA LEU A 42 27.21 -9.32 -1.70
C LEU A 42 26.10 -10.07 -2.46
N ILE A 43 26.22 -11.39 -2.63
CA ILE A 43 25.19 -12.22 -3.30
C ILE A 43 23.97 -12.44 -2.39
N VAL A 44 24.12 -12.40 -1.07
CA VAL A 44 23.02 -12.60 -0.11
C VAL A 44 22.16 -11.32 0.08
N ILE A 45 22.67 -10.14 -0.30
CA ILE A 45 21.93 -8.86 -0.15
C ILE A 45 20.93 -8.59 -1.31
N GLY A 46 20.84 -9.49 -2.28
CA GLY A 46 20.24 -9.21 -3.60
C GLY A 46 18.79 -9.62 -3.81
N LYS A 47 17.99 -9.97 -2.83
CA LYS A 47 16.52 -10.15 -2.98
C LYS A 47 15.76 -9.76 -1.72
N THR A 48 15.74 -8.49 -1.38
CA THR A 48 14.58 -7.96 -0.69
C THR A 48 13.42 -8.03 -1.69
N GLN A 49 12.64 -9.11 -1.66
CA GLN A 49 11.32 -9.07 -2.25
C GLN A 49 10.59 -7.95 -1.51
N LEU A 50 10.21 -6.93 -2.25
CA LEU A 50 9.22 -5.96 -1.78
C LEU A 50 7.96 -6.80 -1.52
N ILE A 51 7.73 -7.17 -0.26
CA ILE A 51 6.46 -7.77 0.15
C ILE A 51 5.46 -6.64 -0.05
N ALA A 52 4.53 -6.81 -0.98
CA ALA A 52 3.48 -5.85 -1.19
C ALA A 52 2.68 -5.76 0.12
N GLU A 53 2.44 -4.54 0.59
CA GLU A 53 1.70 -4.30 1.82
C GLU A 53 0.24 -4.68 1.63
N ASN A 54 -0.29 -5.58 2.49
CA ASN A 54 -1.70 -5.89 2.49
C ASN A 54 -2.51 -4.74 3.13
N LEU A 55 -3.22 -4.00 2.30
CA LEU A 55 -3.99 -2.83 2.70
C LEU A 55 -5.19 -3.16 3.61
N ILE A 56 -5.62 -4.42 3.67
CA ILE A 56 -6.64 -4.85 4.63
C ILE A 56 -6.09 -4.89 6.05
N GLU A 57 -4.82 -5.30 6.19
CA GLU A 57 -4.14 -5.36 7.50
C GLU A 57 -3.73 -3.98 8.01
N SER A 58 -3.19 -3.13 7.15
CA SER A 58 -2.63 -1.83 7.53
C SER A 58 -3.64 -0.68 7.43
N GLY A 59 -4.65 -0.80 6.56
CA GLY A 59 -5.58 0.27 6.25
C GLY A 59 -6.64 0.52 7.31
N ARG A 60 -7.12 1.76 7.34
CA ARG A 60 -8.31 2.17 8.10
C ARG A 60 -9.49 2.29 7.15
N TRP A 61 -10.31 1.26 7.11
CA TRP A 61 -11.49 1.19 6.26
C TRP A 61 -12.70 1.78 6.99
N ILE A 62 -13.43 2.67 6.32
CA ILE A 62 -14.61 3.37 6.84
C ILE A 62 -15.80 2.99 5.97
N TYR A 63 -16.90 2.57 6.60
CA TYR A 63 -18.16 2.32 5.93
C TYR A 63 -18.82 3.63 5.52
N ILE A 64 -19.36 3.67 4.30
CA ILE A 64 -20.13 4.79 3.74
C ILE A 64 -21.24 4.20 2.87
N ALA A 65 -22.46 4.73 3.02
CA ALA A 65 -23.58 4.38 2.17
C ALA A 65 -24.15 5.63 1.46
N ASP A 66 -25.06 5.41 0.54
CA ASP A 66 -25.72 6.45 -0.25
C ASP A 66 -26.64 7.39 0.55
N ASN A 67 -26.91 7.07 1.80
CA ASN A 67 -27.66 7.95 2.70
C ASN A 67 -27.02 9.35 2.86
N VAL A 68 -25.72 9.49 2.62
CA VAL A 68 -25.02 10.79 2.54
C VAL A 68 -25.54 11.68 1.39
N MET A 69 -26.30 11.10 0.45
CA MET A 69 -26.89 11.78 -0.71
C MET A 69 -28.42 11.63 -0.75
N GLY A 70 -29.04 11.10 0.31
CA GLY A 70 -30.49 10.88 0.39
C GLY A 70 -30.95 9.51 -0.10
N GLY A 71 -30.05 8.60 -0.46
CA GLY A 71 -30.35 7.19 -0.76
C GLY A 71 -30.80 6.41 0.47
N ILE A 72 -31.33 5.22 0.26
CA ILE A 72 -31.91 4.38 1.31
C ILE A 72 -31.23 3.02 1.47
N SER A 73 -30.06 2.85 0.89
CA SER A 73 -29.27 1.62 1.10
C SER A 73 -28.86 1.48 2.56
N VAL A 74 -28.95 0.27 3.10
CA VAL A 74 -28.66 -0.04 4.51
C VAL A 74 -27.63 -1.15 4.58
N GLY A 75 -26.60 -0.97 5.36
CA GLY A 75 -25.57 -2.00 5.51
C GLY A 75 -24.57 -1.67 6.61
N SER A 76 -23.53 -2.45 6.66
CA SER A 76 -22.45 -2.29 7.61
C SER A 76 -21.14 -2.90 7.09
N SER A 77 -20.08 -2.66 7.84
CA SER A 77 -18.81 -3.36 7.64
C SER A 77 -18.22 -3.78 8.98
N GLU A 78 -17.50 -4.89 8.96
CA GLU A 78 -16.81 -5.42 10.13
C GLU A 78 -15.48 -6.07 9.74
N TYR A 79 -14.56 -6.15 10.68
CA TYR A 79 -13.38 -6.98 10.53
C TYR A 79 -13.67 -8.38 11.06
N VAL A 80 -13.41 -9.38 10.23
CA VAL A 80 -13.58 -10.80 10.54
C VAL A 80 -12.21 -11.46 10.61
N LYS A 81 -11.98 -12.28 11.64
CA LYS A 81 -10.77 -13.09 11.74
C LYS A 81 -10.83 -14.26 10.76
N VAL A 82 -9.79 -14.42 9.95
CA VAL A 82 -9.64 -15.49 8.96
C VAL A 82 -8.29 -16.19 9.14
N ALA A 83 -8.08 -17.33 8.49
CA ALA A 83 -6.84 -18.11 8.63
C ALA A 83 -5.58 -17.32 8.26
N SER A 84 -5.67 -16.39 7.28
CA SER A 84 -4.56 -15.55 6.82
C SER A 84 -4.41 -14.21 7.56
N GLY A 85 -5.13 -13.98 8.68
CA GLY A 85 -5.12 -12.71 9.41
C GLY A 85 -6.52 -12.18 9.65
N LYS A 86 -6.85 -11.03 9.10
CA LYS A 86 -8.21 -10.47 9.11
C LYS A 86 -8.73 -10.21 7.70
N ALA A 87 -10.03 -10.18 7.57
CA ALA A 87 -10.73 -9.74 6.37
C ALA A 87 -11.68 -8.60 6.73
N ILE A 88 -11.94 -7.70 5.80
CA ILE A 88 -13.05 -6.75 5.91
C ILE A 88 -14.26 -7.35 5.21
N ARG A 89 -15.41 -7.37 5.88
CA ARG A 89 -16.71 -7.75 5.33
C ARG A 89 -17.53 -6.50 5.09
N LEU A 90 -18.12 -6.40 3.90
CA LEU A 90 -19.11 -5.40 3.53
C LEU A 90 -20.40 -6.15 3.24
N TYR A 91 -21.49 -5.80 3.93
CA TYR A 91 -22.77 -6.45 3.78
C TYR A 91 -23.95 -5.50 3.96
N GLY A 92 -25.10 -5.82 3.34
CA GLY A 92 -26.32 -5.03 3.47
C GLY A 92 -27.19 -5.05 2.23
N GLU A 93 -28.24 -4.23 2.23
CA GLU A 93 -29.19 -4.08 1.15
C GLU A 93 -28.89 -2.80 0.36
N VAL A 94 -28.54 -2.96 -0.90
CA VAL A 94 -28.34 -1.87 -1.85
C VAL A 94 -29.66 -1.54 -2.51
N SER A 95 -30.06 -0.29 -2.54
CA SER A 95 -31.27 0.19 -3.20
C SER A 95 -30.99 1.39 -4.08
N THR A 96 -31.43 1.35 -5.32
CA THR A 96 -31.31 2.46 -6.30
C THR A 96 -32.36 3.56 -6.12
N LYS A 97 -33.30 3.39 -5.20
CA LYS A 97 -34.30 4.40 -4.88
C LYS A 97 -33.67 5.68 -4.38
N ASN A 98 -34.34 6.81 -4.58
CA ASN A 98 -33.92 8.15 -4.16
C ASN A 98 -32.53 8.56 -4.70
N ASN A 99 -32.20 8.15 -5.94
CA ASN A 99 -30.89 8.39 -6.53
C ASN A 99 -29.71 7.79 -5.72
N GLY A 100 -30.00 6.76 -4.91
CA GLY A 100 -29.01 5.96 -4.20
C GLY A 100 -28.40 4.89 -5.07
N GLY A 101 -27.93 3.82 -4.47
CA GLY A 101 -27.49 2.60 -5.16
C GLY A 101 -26.08 2.16 -4.79
N PHE A 102 -25.60 2.46 -3.56
CA PHE A 102 -24.32 1.92 -3.12
C PHE A 102 -24.18 1.79 -1.60
N ILE A 103 -23.40 0.78 -1.22
CA ILE A 103 -22.69 0.72 0.06
C ILE A 103 -21.21 0.45 -0.22
N GLN A 104 -20.33 0.98 0.59
CA GLN A 104 -18.89 0.81 0.39
C GLN A 104 -18.11 0.82 1.70
N VAL A 105 -16.94 0.19 1.67
CA VAL A 105 -15.86 0.49 2.59
C VAL A 105 -14.77 1.25 1.83
N ARG A 106 -14.27 2.32 2.40
CA ARG A 106 -13.28 3.18 1.78
C ARG A 106 -12.16 3.51 2.75
N MET A 107 -10.94 3.52 2.26
CA MET A 107 -9.81 4.01 3.02
C MET A 107 -9.10 5.17 2.29
N PRO A 108 -8.59 6.18 3.02
CA PRO A 108 -7.66 7.15 2.50
C PRO A 108 -6.35 6.43 2.17
N TYR A 109 -5.73 6.82 1.05
CA TYR A 109 -4.46 6.27 0.60
C TYR A 109 -3.58 7.41 0.09
N SER A 110 -2.33 7.43 0.48
CA SER A 110 -1.37 8.42 0.00
C SER A 110 0.02 7.83 0.08
N ILE A 111 0.42 7.14 -0.98
CA ILE A 111 1.81 6.69 -1.16
C ILE A 111 2.25 7.15 -2.54
N ASP A 112 3.44 7.69 -2.63
CA ASP A 112 4.10 8.04 -3.88
C ASP A 112 4.72 6.79 -4.53
N GLN A 113 5.00 6.86 -5.83
CA GLN A 113 5.68 5.80 -6.60
C GLN A 113 4.82 4.55 -6.91
N LEU A 114 3.53 4.73 -7.14
CA LEU A 114 2.67 3.63 -7.60
C LEU A 114 2.83 3.31 -9.10
N GLU A 115 3.58 4.10 -9.84
CA GLU A 115 3.86 3.90 -11.28
C GLU A 115 4.59 2.59 -11.57
N LYS A 116 5.31 2.06 -10.60
CA LYS A 116 6.00 0.78 -10.71
C LYS A 116 5.07 -0.45 -10.66
N TYR A 117 3.83 -0.26 -10.21
CA TYR A 117 2.84 -1.32 -10.13
C TYR A 117 1.97 -1.36 -11.38
N LYS A 118 1.46 -2.53 -11.70
CA LYS A 118 0.61 -2.79 -12.87
C LYS A 118 -0.88 -2.78 -12.54
N GLY A 119 -1.24 -3.01 -11.27
CA GLY A 119 -2.63 -3.12 -10.87
C GLY A 119 -2.80 -3.45 -9.39
N ILE A 120 -4.00 -3.91 -9.05
CA ILE A 120 -4.40 -4.33 -7.71
C ILE A 120 -4.73 -5.83 -7.74
N LYS A 121 -4.09 -6.57 -6.84
CA LYS A 121 -4.43 -7.94 -6.52
C LYS A 121 -5.44 -7.92 -5.36
N ILE A 122 -6.53 -8.65 -5.48
CA ILE A 122 -7.56 -8.77 -4.47
C ILE A 122 -7.89 -10.24 -4.20
N LYS A 123 -7.94 -10.63 -2.93
CA LYS A 123 -8.43 -11.94 -2.49
C LYS A 123 -9.72 -11.77 -1.73
N MET A 124 -10.79 -12.31 -2.29
CA MET A 124 -12.14 -12.11 -1.81
C MET A 124 -12.94 -13.41 -1.76
N LYS A 125 -14.02 -13.36 -1.01
CA LYS A 125 -15.08 -14.37 -0.92
C LYS A 125 -16.41 -13.64 -0.77
N GLY A 126 -17.50 -14.14 -1.38
CA GLY A 126 -18.81 -13.50 -1.27
C GLY A 126 -19.95 -14.33 -1.79
N ASN A 127 -21.08 -13.68 -2.00
CA ASN A 127 -22.35 -14.29 -2.38
C ASN A 127 -22.52 -14.59 -3.88
N GLY A 128 -21.48 -14.38 -4.69
CA GLY A 128 -21.53 -14.61 -6.15
C GLY A 128 -21.89 -13.37 -6.96
N ASP A 129 -22.17 -12.24 -6.30
CA ASP A 129 -22.46 -10.98 -6.96
C ASP A 129 -21.22 -10.26 -7.48
N GLU A 130 -21.44 -9.26 -8.34
CA GLU A 130 -20.43 -8.35 -8.84
C GLU A 130 -20.24 -7.19 -7.89
N TYR A 131 -18.97 -6.89 -7.60
CA TYR A 131 -18.50 -5.77 -6.78
C TYR A 131 -17.49 -4.94 -7.54
N PHE A 132 -17.15 -3.78 -7.00
CA PHE A 132 -16.26 -2.85 -7.68
C PHE A 132 -15.13 -2.38 -6.76
N LEU A 133 -13.95 -2.18 -7.36
CA LEU A 133 -12.92 -1.32 -6.77
C LEU A 133 -13.11 0.09 -7.31
N HIS A 134 -13.23 1.06 -6.41
CA HIS A 134 -13.25 2.48 -6.75
C HIS A 134 -11.93 3.12 -6.32
N LEU A 135 -11.27 3.78 -7.28
CA LEU A 135 -10.05 4.54 -7.05
C LEU A 135 -10.31 6.02 -7.32
N ARG A 136 -9.92 6.87 -6.39
CA ARG A 136 -9.89 8.31 -6.60
C ARG A 136 -8.46 8.80 -6.55
N ASN A 137 -8.12 9.72 -7.45
CA ASN A 137 -6.81 10.33 -7.52
C ASN A 137 -6.92 11.87 -7.47
N ARG A 138 -5.81 12.58 -7.66
CA ARG A 138 -5.81 14.07 -7.63
C ARG A 138 -6.72 14.70 -8.68
N SER A 139 -7.01 14.02 -9.81
CA SER A 139 -7.94 14.51 -10.82
C SER A 139 -9.42 14.33 -10.46
N SER A 140 -9.74 13.47 -9.48
CA SER A 140 -11.10 13.25 -8.97
C SER A 140 -11.49 14.36 -8.00
N ARG A 141 -11.96 15.50 -8.54
CA ARG A 141 -12.30 16.70 -7.75
C ARG A 141 -13.66 16.61 -7.09
N LEU A 142 -14.64 16.00 -7.76
CA LEU A 142 -16.02 15.91 -7.32
C LEU A 142 -16.31 14.55 -6.67
N PRO A 143 -17.27 14.42 -5.75
CA PRO A 143 -17.57 13.17 -5.04
C PRO A 143 -17.88 11.98 -5.97
N TRP A 144 -18.55 12.23 -7.09
CA TRP A 144 -18.93 11.22 -8.10
C TRP A 144 -17.84 10.93 -9.14
N GLN A 145 -16.67 11.57 -9.03
CA GLN A 145 -15.53 11.32 -9.91
C GLN A 145 -14.63 10.25 -9.29
N TYR A 146 -14.59 9.09 -9.91
CA TYR A 146 -13.75 7.95 -9.54
C TYR A 146 -13.43 7.11 -10.78
N TYR A 147 -12.46 6.24 -10.67
CA TYR A 147 -12.19 5.17 -11.60
C TYR A 147 -12.64 3.87 -10.97
N HIS A 148 -13.27 2.99 -11.75
CA HIS A 148 -13.82 1.74 -11.24
C HIS A 148 -13.44 0.55 -12.12
N ALA A 149 -13.23 -0.58 -11.50
CA ALA A 149 -13.14 -1.88 -12.15
C ALA A 149 -13.97 -2.88 -11.37
N SER A 150 -14.68 -3.77 -12.07
CA SER A 150 -15.49 -4.78 -11.42
C SER A 150 -14.72 -6.07 -11.16
N PHE A 151 -15.19 -6.81 -10.16
CA PHE A 151 -14.80 -8.18 -9.90
C PHE A 151 -16.00 -8.97 -9.40
N LYS A 152 -16.04 -10.26 -9.77
CA LYS A 152 -17.10 -11.17 -9.35
C LYS A 152 -16.65 -11.94 -8.11
N SER A 153 -17.44 -11.88 -7.05
CA SER A 153 -17.19 -12.68 -5.85
C SER A 153 -17.61 -14.15 -6.08
N GLU A 154 -17.08 -15.05 -5.26
CA GLU A 154 -17.46 -16.47 -5.27
C GLU A 154 -17.63 -16.96 -3.83
N PRO A 155 -18.40 -18.06 -3.59
CA PRO A 155 -18.59 -18.61 -2.24
C PRO A 155 -17.30 -19.12 -1.58
N THR A 156 -16.24 -19.30 -2.35
CA THR A 156 -14.91 -19.70 -1.89
C THR A 156 -13.91 -18.56 -2.07
N TRP A 157 -12.82 -18.57 -1.32
CA TRP A 157 -11.75 -17.59 -1.46
C TRP A 157 -11.13 -17.66 -2.86
N LYS A 158 -11.13 -16.53 -3.55
CA LYS A 158 -10.55 -16.38 -4.88
C LYS A 158 -9.65 -15.16 -4.93
N GLU A 159 -8.53 -15.29 -5.63
CA GLU A 159 -7.62 -14.21 -5.94
C GLU A 159 -7.80 -13.74 -7.38
N VAL A 160 -7.82 -12.43 -7.58
CA VAL A 160 -7.95 -11.80 -8.91
C VAL A 160 -6.98 -10.64 -9.01
N ASN A 161 -6.28 -10.56 -10.15
CA ASN A 161 -5.46 -9.42 -10.52
C ASN A 161 -6.28 -8.49 -11.43
N ILE A 162 -6.36 -7.22 -11.05
CA ILE A 162 -7.08 -6.17 -11.77
C ILE A 162 -6.06 -5.13 -12.25
N PRO A 163 -5.65 -5.18 -13.52
CA PRO A 163 -4.72 -4.20 -14.09
C PRO A 163 -5.30 -2.78 -14.08
N PHE A 164 -4.44 -1.77 -13.97
CA PHE A 164 -4.89 -0.37 -13.98
C PHE A 164 -5.59 0.03 -15.28
N GLU A 165 -5.26 -0.62 -16.40
CA GLU A 165 -5.93 -0.39 -17.69
C GLU A 165 -7.41 -0.79 -17.69
N GLN A 166 -7.85 -1.66 -16.79
CA GLN A 166 -9.26 -2.05 -16.66
C GLN A 166 -10.11 -0.99 -15.94
N PHE A 167 -9.49 -0.04 -15.25
CA PHE A 167 -10.21 0.99 -14.52
C PHE A 167 -10.79 2.04 -15.47
N LYS A 168 -12.12 2.11 -15.52
CA LYS A 168 -12.89 3.05 -16.34
C LYS A 168 -13.25 4.28 -15.52
N ARG A 169 -13.24 5.44 -16.15
CA ARG A 169 -13.69 6.70 -15.52
C ARG A 169 -15.21 6.72 -15.34
N SER A 170 -15.68 7.23 -14.21
CA SER A 170 -17.12 7.42 -13.94
C SER A 170 -17.72 8.66 -14.65
N SER A 171 -16.89 9.55 -15.15
CA SER A 171 -17.33 10.81 -15.80
C SER A 171 -16.44 11.17 -16.99
N ASN A 172 -17.05 11.69 -18.04
CA ASN A 172 -16.35 12.15 -19.26
C ASN A 172 -15.43 13.36 -19.00
N PHE A 173 -15.61 14.07 -17.91
CA PHE A 173 -14.74 15.17 -17.48
C PHE A 173 -13.43 14.70 -16.80
N MET A 174 -13.24 13.42 -16.66
CA MET A 174 -12.00 12.83 -16.13
C MET A 174 -11.09 12.38 -17.29
N LYS A 175 -9.80 12.24 -17.01
CA LYS A 175 -8.87 11.61 -17.96
C LYS A 175 -9.33 10.20 -18.30
N SER A 176 -9.21 9.80 -19.56
CA SER A 176 -9.63 8.46 -20.00
C SER A 176 -8.77 7.35 -19.42
N VAL A 177 -7.49 7.62 -19.22
CA VAL A 177 -6.52 6.69 -18.63
C VAL A 177 -6.35 7.01 -17.15
N PHE A 178 -6.42 5.98 -16.32
CA PHE A 178 -6.15 6.09 -14.90
C PHE A 178 -4.66 6.37 -14.65
N ASP A 179 -4.38 7.33 -13.79
CA ASP A 179 -3.02 7.68 -13.36
C ASP A 179 -2.83 7.18 -11.91
N PRO A 180 -2.02 6.13 -11.69
CA PRO A 180 -1.81 5.56 -10.37
C PRO A 180 -0.92 6.42 -9.46
N SER A 181 -0.14 7.36 -10.01
CA SER A 181 0.85 8.16 -9.25
C SER A 181 0.24 9.00 -8.13
N SER A 182 -1.08 9.16 -8.12
CA SER A 182 -1.75 10.13 -7.24
C SER A 182 -3.02 9.59 -6.59
N ILE A 183 -3.08 8.30 -6.28
CA ILE A 183 -4.23 7.69 -5.60
C ILE A 183 -4.45 8.39 -4.24
N LYS A 184 -5.70 8.76 -3.97
CA LYS A 184 -6.15 9.39 -2.71
C LYS A 184 -7.03 8.50 -1.87
N THR A 185 -7.85 7.67 -2.51
CA THR A 185 -8.72 6.73 -1.80
C THR A 185 -8.91 5.46 -2.60
N ILE A 186 -9.07 4.37 -1.89
CA ILE A 186 -9.43 3.06 -2.42
C ILE A 186 -10.75 2.65 -1.78
N GLY A 187 -11.70 2.15 -2.55
CA GLY A 187 -13.00 1.67 -2.07
C GLY A 187 -13.33 0.28 -2.59
N ILE A 188 -13.95 -0.54 -1.75
CA ILE A 188 -14.62 -1.79 -2.12
C ILE A 188 -16.11 -1.49 -2.06
N VAL A 189 -16.84 -1.69 -3.16
CA VAL A 189 -18.17 -1.12 -3.37
C VAL A 189 -19.13 -2.15 -3.92
N ALA A 190 -20.31 -2.23 -3.31
CA ALA A 190 -21.51 -2.82 -3.88
C ALA A 190 -22.33 -1.69 -4.49
N TYR A 191 -22.67 -1.76 -5.79
CA TYR A 191 -23.14 -0.59 -6.54
C TYR A 191 -23.99 -0.94 -7.74
N GLY A 192 -24.94 -0.06 -8.06
CA GLY A 192 -25.54 0.09 -9.39
C GLY A 192 -26.82 -0.73 -9.63
N LYS A 193 -27.23 -1.59 -8.72
CA LYS A 193 -28.49 -2.35 -8.79
C LYS A 193 -29.02 -2.61 -7.38
N ASP A 194 -30.32 -2.91 -7.28
CA ASP A 194 -30.92 -3.43 -6.04
C ASP A 194 -30.45 -4.87 -5.82
N HIS A 195 -29.79 -5.13 -4.68
CA HIS A 195 -29.33 -6.48 -4.31
C HIS A 195 -28.87 -6.54 -2.85
N THR A 196 -28.88 -7.75 -2.30
CA THR A 196 -28.24 -8.06 -1.03
C THR A 196 -26.75 -8.24 -1.26
N ALA A 197 -25.92 -7.36 -0.70
CA ALA A 197 -24.48 -7.43 -0.78
C ALA A 197 -23.91 -8.25 0.39
N ASP A 198 -22.92 -9.11 0.12
CA ASP A 198 -22.11 -9.79 1.14
C ASP A 198 -20.77 -10.20 0.52
N VAL A 199 -19.73 -9.46 0.83
CA VAL A 199 -18.37 -9.72 0.34
C VAL A 199 -17.35 -9.54 1.45
N MET A 200 -16.40 -10.46 1.54
CA MET A 200 -15.22 -10.38 2.40
C MET A 200 -13.97 -10.24 1.54
N VAL A 201 -13.06 -9.38 1.95
CA VAL A 201 -11.74 -9.20 1.33
C VAL A 201 -10.68 -9.38 2.40
N SER A 202 -9.77 -10.34 2.19
CA SER A 202 -8.66 -10.64 3.12
C SER A 202 -7.32 -10.07 2.67
N GLU A 203 -7.15 -9.86 1.36
CA GLU A 203 -5.93 -9.30 0.81
C GLU A 203 -6.28 -8.28 -0.27
N LEU A 204 -5.61 -7.13 -0.23
CA LEU A 204 -5.66 -6.10 -1.25
C LEU A 204 -4.27 -5.47 -1.33
N GLU A 205 -3.59 -5.65 -2.44
CA GLU A 205 -2.20 -5.30 -2.63
C GLU A 205 -1.98 -4.72 -4.03
N PHE A 206 -0.97 -3.87 -4.17
CA PHE A 206 -0.48 -3.48 -5.49
C PHE A 206 0.53 -4.52 -6.02
N TYR A 207 0.48 -4.85 -7.31
CA TYR A 207 1.40 -5.83 -7.94
C TYR A 207 2.06 -5.27 -9.19
#